data_96e809d5b263313da03a4a5332d5d9b2
#
_entry.id   96e809d5b263313da03a4a5332d5d9b2
#
_cell.length_a   1.000
_cell.length_b   1.000
_cell.length_c   1.000
_cell.angle_alpha   90.00
_cell.angle_beta   90.00
_cell.angle_gamma   90.00
#
_symmetry.space_group_name_H-M   'P 1'
#
loop_
_entity.id
_entity.type
_entity.pdbx_description
1 polymer ?
#
loop_
_entity_poly.entity_id
_entity_poly.type
_entity_poly.pdbx_seq_one_letter_code
_entity_poly.pdbx_strand_id
1 'polypeptide(L)'
;MEKHIGVDEAGKGDYFGYLVVAGVVVDENVEKRLKALGVKDSKMLRDPSVLKLSTSIRKVCKYDIVKISPEKYNQLQKKFKNLNKLLAWGHAQVIENLLQKNDVDYVITDKFGDEKYLKDALKEKGKKIKIVQKIKAESDIAVAAASILARAEFLRTLKTLSMEVGYSLPKGATHVEEAAKELVKKYDETVLDFVAKKHFKTTKKVLDKAK
;
A
#
# COMPACT_ATOMS: atom_id res chain seq x y z
N MET A 1 2.97 -27.03 6.53
CA MET A 1 2.16 -25.77 6.67
C MET A 1 1.47 -25.50 5.33
N GLU A 2 0.21 -25.10 5.37
CA GLU A 2 -0.51 -24.67 4.17
C GLU A 2 0.19 -23.46 3.52
N LYS A 3 0.28 -23.46 2.20
CA LYS A 3 0.87 -22.38 1.41
C LYS A 3 -0.16 -21.26 1.23
N HIS A 4 0.20 -20.03 1.54
CA HIS A 4 -0.74 -18.93 1.48
C HIS A 4 -0.14 -17.61 0.98
N ILE A 5 -1.02 -16.67 0.66
CA ILE A 5 -0.66 -15.29 0.32
C ILE A 5 -1.03 -14.39 1.49
N GLY A 6 -0.08 -13.58 1.97
CA GLY A 6 -0.35 -12.44 2.84
C GLY A 6 -0.39 -11.15 2.04
N VAL A 7 -1.36 -10.26 2.30
CA VAL A 7 -1.51 -8.99 1.61
C VAL A 7 -1.66 -7.84 2.60
N ASP A 8 -0.99 -6.73 2.34
CA ASP A 8 -1.10 -5.50 3.13
C ASP A 8 -0.85 -4.26 2.26
N GLU A 9 -1.16 -3.06 2.79
CA GLU A 9 -1.00 -1.80 2.09
C GLU A 9 -0.20 -0.77 2.89
N ALA A 10 0.36 0.23 2.19
CA ALA A 10 0.98 1.43 2.77
C ALA A 10 0.57 2.68 2.00
N GLY A 11 0.62 3.83 2.68
CA GLY A 11 0.29 5.13 2.09
C GLY A 11 -1.19 5.52 2.16
N LYS A 12 -2.06 4.68 2.73
CA LYS A 12 -3.49 4.98 2.91
C LYS A 12 -3.75 6.24 3.75
N GLY A 13 -2.98 6.40 4.82
CA GLY A 13 -3.09 7.52 5.76
C GLY A 13 -2.18 8.71 5.44
N ASP A 14 -1.44 8.67 4.34
CA ASP A 14 -0.51 9.71 3.95
C ASP A 14 -1.15 10.63 2.90
N TYR A 15 -1.05 11.93 3.11
CA TYR A 15 -1.55 12.94 2.17
C TYR A 15 -0.78 12.88 0.84
N PHE A 16 0.55 12.92 0.92
CA PHE A 16 1.42 12.81 -0.24
C PHE A 16 1.75 11.36 -0.57
N GLY A 17 2.09 11.13 -1.84
CA GLY A 17 2.63 9.85 -2.30
C GLY A 17 1.59 8.82 -2.71
N TYR A 18 2.10 7.69 -3.10
CA TYR A 18 1.34 6.56 -3.65
C TYR A 18 0.50 5.85 -2.58
N LEU A 19 -0.54 5.17 -3.00
CA LEU A 19 -1.07 4.02 -2.28
C LEU A 19 -0.40 2.77 -2.86
N VAL A 20 0.21 1.97 -2.01
CA VAL A 20 0.92 0.75 -2.42
C VAL A 20 0.28 -0.44 -1.74
N VAL A 21 -0.04 -1.47 -2.51
CA VAL A 21 -0.48 -2.77 -2.01
C VAL A 21 0.54 -3.81 -2.40
N ALA A 22 0.93 -4.66 -1.47
CA ALA A 22 1.87 -5.75 -1.72
C ALA A 22 1.30 -7.09 -1.24
N GLY A 23 1.71 -8.16 -1.90
CA GLY A 23 1.40 -9.54 -1.51
C GLY A 23 2.64 -10.41 -1.55
N VAL A 24 2.71 -11.37 -0.65
CA VAL A 24 3.82 -12.32 -0.51
C VAL A 24 3.27 -13.74 -0.40
N VAL A 25 3.86 -14.66 -1.15
CA VAL A 25 3.55 -16.10 -1.07
C VAL A 25 4.48 -16.75 -0.05
N VAL A 26 3.90 -17.44 0.93
CA VAL A 26 4.64 -18.12 2.00
C VAL A 26 4.23 -19.58 2.09
N ASP A 27 5.23 -20.46 2.11
CA ASP A 27 5.19 -21.83 2.53
C ASP A 27 6.09 -22.04 3.76
N GLU A 28 6.21 -23.25 4.26
CA GLU A 28 7.01 -23.56 5.45
C GLU A 28 8.50 -23.15 5.32
N ASN A 29 9.09 -23.33 4.15
CA ASN A 29 10.50 -22.97 3.92
C ASN A 29 10.69 -21.47 3.86
N VAL A 30 9.79 -20.75 3.19
CA VAL A 30 9.79 -19.30 3.13
C VAL A 30 9.55 -18.70 4.51
N GLU A 31 8.64 -19.26 5.30
CA GLU A 31 8.38 -18.82 6.68
C GLU A 31 9.63 -18.87 7.55
N LYS A 32 10.36 -20.02 7.54
CA LYS A 32 11.63 -20.19 8.27
C LYS A 32 12.65 -19.10 7.87
N ARG A 33 12.76 -18.82 6.57
CA ARG A 33 13.67 -17.79 6.04
C ARG A 33 13.25 -16.39 6.46
N LEU A 34 11.96 -16.06 6.42
CA LEU A 34 11.44 -14.75 6.87
C LEU A 34 11.66 -14.54 8.37
N LYS A 35 11.45 -15.57 9.20
CA LYS A 35 11.76 -15.54 10.62
C LYS A 35 13.25 -15.30 10.88
N ALA A 36 14.13 -15.98 10.16
CA ALA A 36 15.56 -15.79 10.24
C ALA A 36 16.02 -14.38 9.82
N LEU A 37 15.31 -13.73 8.92
CA LEU A 37 15.54 -12.34 8.53
C LEU A 37 15.01 -11.33 9.58
N GLY A 38 14.31 -11.77 10.62
CA GLY A 38 13.71 -10.91 11.63
C GLY A 38 12.47 -10.14 11.13
N VAL A 39 11.72 -10.73 10.17
CA VAL A 39 10.46 -10.14 9.70
C VAL A 39 9.46 -10.07 10.85
N LYS A 40 8.93 -8.89 11.09
CA LYS A 40 7.91 -8.57 12.08
C LYS A 40 7.11 -7.35 11.63
N ASP A 41 6.11 -6.94 12.40
CA ASP A 41 5.28 -5.76 12.09
C ASP A 41 6.15 -4.57 11.67
N SER A 42 5.89 -4.07 10.47
CA SER A 42 6.64 -2.97 9.86
C SER A 42 6.55 -1.66 10.65
N LYS A 43 5.48 -1.48 11.44
CA LYS A 43 5.27 -0.29 12.29
C LYS A 43 6.33 -0.17 13.39
N MET A 44 6.92 -1.29 13.79
CA MET A 44 7.99 -1.33 14.79
C MET A 44 9.39 -1.10 14.18
N LEU A 45 9.49 -0.96 12.87
CA LEU A 45 10.76 -0.78 12.17
C LEU A 45 10.98 0.68 11.76
N ARG A 46 12.23 1.15 11.81
CA ARG A 46 12.63 2.44 11.23
C ARG A 46 12.72 2.32 9.70
N ASP A 47 12.51 3.42 8.98
CA ASP A 47 12.52 3.44 7.51
C ASP A 47 13.79 2.81 6.88
N PRO A 48 15.03 3.08 7.36
CA PRO A 48 16.22 2.42 6.79
C PRO A 48 16.18 0.88 6.95
N SER A 49 15.67 0.39 8.08
CA SER A 49 15.51 -1.06 8.32
C SER A 49 14.47 -1.67 7.40
N VAL A 50 13.35 -0.98 7.18
CA VAL A 50 12.31 -1.39 6.23
C VAL A 50 12.87 -1.51 4.81
N LEU A 51 13.63 -0.51 4.35
CA LEU A 51 14.25 -0.51 3.02
C LEU A 51 15.24 -1.65 2.85
N LYS A 52 16.11 -1.89 3.85
CA LYS A 52 17.08 -3.00 3.85
C LYS A 52 16.37 -4.37 3.85
N LEU A 53 15.42 -4.56 4.76
CA LEU A 53 14.70 -5.82 4.93
C LEU A 53 13.86 -6.15 3.69
N SER A 54 13.24 -5.15 3.06
CA SER A 54 12.49 -5.32 1.81
C SER A 54 13.33 -5.93 0.68
N THR A 55 14.62 -5.56 0.61
CA THR A 55 15.55 -6.12 -0.38
C THR A 55 15.81 -7.62 -0.13
N SER A 56 15.93 -8.01 1.15
CA SER A 56 16.10 -9.42 1.53
C SER A 56 14.83 -10.25 1.29
N ILE A 57 13.65 -9.70 1.62
CA ILE A 57 12.35 -10.34 1.39
C ILE A 57 12.16 -10.64 -0.11
N ARG A 58 12.46 -9.68 -0.99
CA ARG A 58 12.36 -9.85 -2.46
C ARG A 58 13.22 -11.00 -3.01
N LYS A 59 14.31 -11.37 -2.33
CA LYS A 59 15.20 -12.47 -2.73
C LYS A 59 14.69 -13.85 -2.29
N VAL A 60 13.84 -13.91 -1.27
CA VAL A 60 13.43 -15.17 -0.65
C VAL A 60 11.96 -15.53 -0.90
N CYS A 61 11.15 -14.59 -1.34
CA CYS A 61 9.72 -14.77 -1.54
C CYS A 61 9.29 -14.51 -2.97
N LYS A 62 8.24 -15.19 -3.42
CA LYS A 62 7.42 -14.74 -4.55
C LYS A 62 6.51 -13.63 -4.06
N TYR A 63 6.44 -12.52 -4.77
CA TYR A 63 5.67 -11.33 -4.37
C TYR A 63 5.09 -10.62 -5.59
N ASP A 64 4.12 -9.78 -5.33
CA ASP A 64 3.60 -8.78 -6.27
C ASP A 64 3.38 -7.45 -5.56
N ILE A 65 3.53 -6.35 -6.30
CA ILE A 65 3.33 -4.99 -5.76
C ILE A 65 2.57 -4.15 -6.77
N VAL A 66 1.41 -3.68 -6.36
CA VAL A 66 0.58 -2.72 -7.11
C VAL A 66 0.82 -1.32 -6.56
N LYS A 67 1.30 -0.42 -7.41
CA LYS A 67 1.54 0.99 -7.10
C LYS A 67 0.46 1.84 -7.74
N ILE A 68 -0.27 2.58 -6.91
CA ILE A 68 -1.34 3.48 -7.34
C ILE A 68 -0.84 4.90 -7.14
N SER A 69 -0.47 5.58 -8.24
CA SER A 69 0.01 6.97 -8.19
C SER A 69 -1.08 7.90 -7.63
N PRO A 70 -0.72 9.08 -7.09
CA PRO A 70 -1.70 10.04 -6.60
C PRO A 70 -2.74 10.40 -7.66
N GLU A 71 -2.34 10.60 -8.91
CA GLU A 71 -3.26 10.86 -10.01
C GLU A 71 -4.25 9.71 -10.21
N LYS A 72 -3.75 8.46 -10.30
CA LYS A 72 -4.60 7.27 -10.44
C LYS A 72 -5.49 7.07 -9.22
N TYR A 73 -4.95 7.33 -8.03
CA TYR A 73 -5.71 7.29 -6.79
C TYR A 73 -6.89 8.27 -6.82
N ASN A 74 -6.66 9.52 -7.23
CA ASN A 74 -7.69 10.54 -7.32
C ASN A 74 -8.79 10.18 -8.33
N GLN A 75 -8.42 9.58 -9.49
CA GLN A 75 -9.37 9.04 -10.47
C GLN A 75 -10.23 7.91 -9.87
N LEU A 76 -9.59 6.93 -9.21
CA LEU A 76 -10.27 5.80 -8.58
C LEU A 76 -11.15 6.24 -7.42
N GLN A 77 -10.71 7.22 -6.62
CA GLN A 77 -11.49 7.77 -5.51
C GLN A 77 -12.76 8.46 -6.01
N LYS A 78 -12.69 9.21 -7.12
CA LYS A 78 -13.87 9.79 -7.79
C LYS A 78 -14.82 8.70 -8.28
N LYS A 79 -14.30 7.60 -8.86
CA LYS A 79 -15.08 6.48 -9.38
C LYS A 79 -15.77 5.69 -8.27
N PHE A 80 -15.02 5.29 -7.24
CA PHE A 80 -15.53 4.42 -6.17
C PHE A 80 -16.29 5.17 -5.08
N LYS A 81 -15.96 6.44 -4.84
CA LYS A 81 -16.51 7.29 -3.76
C LYS A 81 -16.42 6.64 -2.37
N ASN A 82 -15.57 5.65 -2.21
CA ASN A 82 -15.40 4.86 -1.00
C ASN A 82 -13.96 4.31 -0.95
N LEU A 83 -13.23 4.67 0.10
CA LEU A 83 -11.84 4.25 0.28
C LEU A 83 -11.70 2.73 0.41
N ASN A 84 -12.63 2.07 1.11
CA ASN A 84 -12.56 0.62 1.29
C ASN A 84 -12.77 -0.13 -0.04
N LYS A 85 -13.59 0.40 -0.97
CA LYS A 85 -13.71 -0.16 -2.33
C LYS A 85 -12.43 0.02 -3.14
N LEU A 86 -11.74 1.15 -2.98
CA LEU A 86 -10.46 1.40 -3.62
C LEU A 86 -9.38 0.45 -3.09
N LEU A 87 -9.30 0.27 -1.77
CA LEU A 87 -8.40 -0.70 -1.14
C LEU A 87 -8.70 -2.12 -1.63
N ALA A 88 -9.96 -2.53 -1.60
CA ALA A 88 -10.40 -3.84 -2.10
C ALA A 88 -9.97 -4.08 -3.54
N TRP A 89 -10.09 -3.08 -4.42
CA TRP A 89 -9.61 -3.17 -5.79
C TRP A 89 -8.09 -3.38 -5.84
N GLY A 90 -7.31 -2.64 -5.05
CA GLY A 90 -5.85 -2.79 -4.99
C GLY A 90 -5.42 -4.17 -4.49
N HIS A 91 -6.04 -4.65 -3.40
CA HIS A 91 -5.81 -5.99 -2.85
C HIS A 91 -6.17 -7.08 -3.87
N ALA A 92 -7.33 -6.96 -4.54
CA ALA A 92 -7.75 -7.91 -5.56
C ALA A 92 -6.76 -8.00 -6.72
N GLN A 93 -6.16 -6.87 -7.18
CA GLN A 93 -5.16 -6.90 -8.24
C GLN A 93 -3.92 -7.72 -7.82
N VAL A 94 -3.39 -7.50 -6.61
CA VAL A 94 -2.23 -8.24 -6.09
C VAL A 94 -2.56 -9.73 -5.95
N ILE A 95 -3.72 -10.06 -5.39
CA ILE A 95 -4.17 -11.45 -5.20
C ILE A 95 -4.27 -12.16 -6.56
N GLU A 96 -4.95 -11.58 -7.53
CA GLU A 96 -5.12 -12.17 -8.86
C GLU A 96 -3.78 -12.35 -9.58
N ASN A 97 -2.87 -11.36 -9.50
CA ASN A 97 -1.54 -11.44 -10.10
C ASN A 97 -0.73 -12.62 -9.51
N LEU A 98 -0.79 -12.82 -8.20
CA LEU A 98 -0.10 -13.93 -7.54
C LEU A 98 -0.74 -15.29 -7.84
N LEU A 99 -2.07 -15.38 -7.87
CA LEU A 99 -2.81 -16.61 -8.18
C LEU A 99 -2.63 -17.06 -9.64
N GLN A 100 -2.26 -16.17 -10.55
CA GLN A 100 -1.93 -16.56 -11.93
C GLN A 100 -0.69 -17.46 -12.01
N LYS A 101 0.24 -17.30 -11.07
CA LYS A 101 1.57 -17.92 -11.11
C LYS A 101 1.84 -18.87 -9.94
N ASN A 102 0.92 -18.99 -9.00
CA ASN A 102 1.11 -19.76 -7.78
C ASN A 102 -0.18 -20.44 -7.37
N ASP A 103 -0.08 -21.74 -7.04
CA ASP A 103 -1.13 -22.45 -6.33
C ASP A 103 -0.92 -22.27 -4.83
N VAL A 104 -1.98 -21.85 -4.14
CA VAL A 104 -2.00 -21.59 -2.70
C VAL A 104 -3.32 -22.06 -2.11
N ASP A 105 -3.33 -22.33 -0.80
CA ASP A 105 -4.51 -22.88 -0.10
C ASP A 105 -5.47 -21.78 0.34
N TYR A 106 -4.94 -20.60 0.71
CA TYR A 106 -5.75 -19.44 1.13
C TYR A 106 -5.00 -18.12 1.00
N VAL A 107 -5.74 -17.02 1.15
CA VAL A 107 -5.21 -15.65 1.23
C VAL A 107 -5.56 -15.06 2.58
N ILE A 108 -4.64 -14.35 3.22
CA ILE A 108 -4.85 -13.60 4.46
C ILE A 108 -4.55 -12.12 4.25
N THR A 109 -5.41 -11.25 4.76
CA THR A 109 -5.25 -9.79 4.71
C THR A 109 -5.79 -9.14 5.97
N ASP A 110 -5.30 -7.94 6.31
CA ASP A 110 -5.89 -7.15 7.36
C ASP A 110 -7.32 -6.71 7.00
N LYS A 111 -8.17 -6.59 8.02
CA LYS A 111 -9.57 -6.21 7.84
C LYS A 111 -9.67 -4.69 7.71
N PHE A 112 -9.92 -4.18 6.50
CA PHE A 112 -10.05 -2.75 6.21
C PHE A 112 -11.50 -2.30 5.97
N GLY A 113 -12.47 -3.19 6.05
CA GLY A 113 -13.88 -2.87 5.84
C GLY A 113 -14.77 -4.10 5.79
N ASP A 114 -15.93 -3.98 5.13
CA ASP A 114 -16.80 -5.11 4.86
C ASP A 114 -16.12 -6.10 3.91
N GLU A 115 -16.15 -7.39 4.28
CA GLU A 115 -15.57 -8.47 3.45
C GLU A 115 -16.14 -8.53 2.04
N LYS A 116 -17.37 -8.07 1.86
CA LYS A 116 -18.04 -8.00 0.57
C LYS A 116 -17.25 -7.16 -0.43
N TYR A 117 -16.61 -6.07 -0.01
CA TYR A 117 -15.85 -5.21 -0.92
C TYR A 117 -14.70 -5.98 -1.59
N LEU A 118 -13.99 -6.81 -0.84
CA LEU A 118 -12.91 -7.62 -1.41
C LEU A 118 -13.47 -8.74 -2.29
N LYS A 119 -14.51 -9.45 -1.85
CA LYS A 119 -15.17 -10.50 -2.63
C LYS A 119 -15.70 -9.99 -3.97
N ASP A 120 -16.30 -8.80 -3.98
CA ASP A 120 -16.84 -8.17 -5.20
C ASP A 120 -15.72 -7.70 -6.15
N ALA A 121 -14.55 -7.34 -5.63
CA ALA A 121 -13.41 -6.88 -6.43
C ALA A 121 -12.59 -8.03 -7.05
N LEU A 122 -12.67 -9.23 -6.48
CA LEU A 122 -11.97 -10.42 -6.97
C LEU A 122 -12.54 -10.92 -8.29
N LYS A 123 -11.65 -11.45 -9.14
CA LYS A 123 -11.96 -12.06 -10.44
C LYS A 123 -12.07 -13.59 -10.32
N GLU A 124 -11.85 -14.30 -11.42
CA GLU A 124 -12.12 -15.75 -11.51
C GLU A 124 -11.32 -16.60 -10.50
N LYS A 125 -10.02 -16.35 -10.36
CA LYS A 125 -9.17 -17.14 -9.47
C LYS A 125 -9.40 -16.76 -8.00
N GLY A 126 -9.44 -15.46 -7.71
CA GLY A 126 -9.67 -14.97 -6.37
C GLY A 126 -11.03 -15.32 -5.79
N LYS A 127 -12.07 -15.47 -6.62
CA LYS A 127 -13.40 -15.94 -6.18
C LYS A 127 -13.44 -17.39 -5.72
N LYS A 128 -12.49 -18.21 -6.17
CA LYS A 128 -12.42 -19.65 -5.85
C LYS A 128 -11.55 -19.94 -4.63
N ILE A 129 -10.70 -18.98 -4.22
CA ILE A 129 -9.78 -19.16 -3.10
C ILE A 129 -10.42 -18.74 -1.78
N LYS A 130 -10.08 -19.42 -0.70
CA LYS A 130 -10.47 -19.04 0.66
C LYS A 130 -9.78 -17.72 1.04
N ILE A 131 -10.57 -16.69 1.37
CA ILE A 131 -10.06 -15.41 1.88
C ILE A 131 -10.30 -15.34 3.38
N VAL A 132 -9.26 -14.98 4.12
CA VAL A 132 -9.29 -14.79 5.57
C VAL A 132 -8.96 -13.33 5.86
N GLN A 133 -9.93 -12.59 6.38
CA GLN A 133 -9.72 -11.22 6.86
C GLN A 133 -9.63 -11.24 8.38
N LYS A 134 -8.51 -10.78 8.93
CA LYS A 134 -8.28 -10.73 10.38
C LYS A 134 -7.97 -9.30 10.82
N ILE A 135 -8.42 -8.95 12.02
CA ILE A 135 -7.94 -7.73 12.70
C ILE A 135 -6.51 -8.02 13.18
N LYS A 136 -5.59 -7.09 12.96
CA LYS A 136 -4.16 -7.24 13.27
C LYS A 136 -3.54 -8.47 12.57
N ALA A 137 -3.82 -8.60 11.28
CA ALA A 137 -3.30 -9.71 10.47
C ALA A 137 -1.77 -9.68 10.34
N GLU A 138 -1.11 -8.59 10.72
CA GLU A 138 0.36 -8.48 10.78
C GLU A 138 1.04 -9.46 11.75
N SER A 139 0.28 -10.16 12.58
CA SER A 139 0.76 -11.33 13.34
C SER A 139 1.10 -12.52 12.43
N ASP A 140 0.53 -12.59 11.23
CA ASP A 140 0.90 -13.53 10.19
C ASP A 140 2.16 -13.03 9.46
N ILE A 141 3.14 -13.92 9.27
CA ILE A 141 4.44 -13.52 8.72
C ILE A 141 4.37 -13.13 7.24
N ALA A 142 3.43 -13.67 6.48
CA ALA A 142 3.22 -13.29 5.09
C ALA A 142 2.65 -11.87 4.99
N VAL A 143 1.70 -11.52 5.86
CA VAL A 143 1.16 -10.15 5.97
C VAL A 143 2.23 -9.19 6.47
N ALA A 144 3.03 -9.56 7.48
CA ALA A 144 4.14 -8.74 7.96
C ALA A 144 5.18 -8.48 6.85
N ALA A 145 5.52 -9.50 6.05
CA ALA A 145 6.43 -9.34 4.92
C ALA A 145 5.82 -8.44 3.82
N ALA A 146 4.53 -8.60 3.52
CA ALA A 146 3.80 -7.74 2.58
C ALA A 146 3.78 -6.27 3.06
N SER A 147 3.52 -6.03 4.34
CA SER A 147 3.57 -4.71 4.98
C SER A 147 4.93 -4.02 4.79
N ILE A 148 6.03 -4.76 5.01
CA ILE A 148 7.39 -4.26 4.79
C ILE A 148 7.62 -3.91 3.32
N LEU A 149 7.18 -4.75 2.38
CA LEU A 149 7.31 -4.47 0.95
C LEU A 149 6.50 -3.24 0.52
N ALA A 150 5.25 -3.15 0.96
CA ALA A 150 4.36 -2.02 0.66
C ALA A 150 4.94 -0.70 1.20
N ARG A 151 5.39 -0.69 2.47
CA ARG A 151 5.99 0.50 3.08
C ARG A 151 7.31 0.89 2.42
N ALA A 152 8.16 -0.07 2.09
CA ALA A 152 9.43 0.22 1.40
C ALA A 152 9.19 0.85 0.03
N GLU A 153 8.20 0.36 -0.71
CA GLU A 153 7.87 0.93 -2.03
C GLU A 153 7.21 2.29 -1.91
N PHE A 154 6.34 2.50 -0.91
CA PHE A 154 5.81 3.82 -0.57
C PHE A 154 6.94 4.83 -0.31
N LEU A 155 7.94 4.47 0.50
CA LEU A 155 9.07 5.35 0.80
C LEU A 155 9.89 5.68 -0.45
N ARG A 156 10.12 4.70 -1.35
CA ARG A 156 10.84 4.92 -2.61
C ARG A 156 10.08 5.87 -3.53
N THR A 157 8.77 5.62 -3.71
CA THR A 157 7.94 6.46 -4.58
C THR A 157 7.78 7.88 -4.02
N LEU A 158 7.65 8.04 -2.70
CA LEU A 158 7.61 9.36 -2.06
C LEU A 158 8.91 10.14 -2.26
N LYS A 159 10.07 9.45 -2.15
CA LYS A 159 11.38 10.05 -2.45
C LYS A 159 11.47 10.48 -3.92
N THR A 160 11.02 9.65 -4.85
CA THR A 160 11.01 9.99 -6.29
C THR A 160 10.15 11.22 -6.54
N LEU A 161 8.90 11.27 -6.05
CA LEU A 161 8.04 12.44 -6.16
C LEU A 161 8.68 13.70 -5.55
N SER A 162 9.34 13.56 -4.39
CA SER A 162 10.05 14.68 -3.76
C SER A 162 11.16 15.25 -4.63
N MET A 163 11.89 14.39 -5.34
CA MET A 163 12.94 14.83 -6.29
C MET A 163 12.32 15.50 -7.52
N GLU A 164 11.22 14.95 -8.06
CA GLU A 164 10.53 15.49 -9.24
C GLU A 164 9.99 16.91 -9.01
N VAL A 165 9.43 17.17 -7.81
CA VAL A 165 8.91 18.51 -7.48
C VAL A 165 9.95 19.43 -6.80
N GLY A 166 11.16 18.93 -6.55
CA GLY A 166 12.21 19.71 -5.89
C GLY A 166 11.80 20.19 -4.49
N TYR A 167 11.05 19.37 -3.76
CA TYR A 167 10.56 19.65 -2.40
C TYR A 167 10.44 18.36 -1.59
N SER A 168 10.92 18.34 -0.36
CA SER A 168 10.83 17.17 0.51
C SER A 168 9.39 16.95 0.99
N LEU A 169 8.69 15.98 0.41
CA LEU A 169 7.31 15.67 0.74
C LEU A 169 7.23 14.94 2.09
N PRO A 170 6.53 15.50 3.09
CA PRO A 170 6.39 14.86 4.40
C PRO A 170 5.43 13.66 4.34
N LYS A 171 5.67 12.68 5.23
CA LYS A 171 4.76 11.54 5.46
C LYS A 171 3.59 11.96 6.35
N GLY A 172 2.54 11.12 6.35
CA GLY A 172 1.36 11.30 7.19
C GLY A 172 0.35 12.28 6.61
N ALA A 173 -0.55 12.76 7.48
CA ALA A 173 -1.61 13.71 7.13
C ALA A 173 -1.65 14.93 8.05
N THR A 174 -0.82 14.95 9.09
CA THR A 174 -0.56 16.10 9.95
C THR A 174 0.70 16.82 9.47
N HIS A 175 0.80 18.13 9.69
CA HIS A 175 1.97 18.93 9.29
C HIS A 175 2.34 18.89 7.79
N VAL A 176 1.34 18.61 6.92
CA VAL A 176 1.51 18.56 5.45
C VAL A 176 0.99 19.80 4.75
N GLU A 177 0.25 20.66 5.47
CA GLU A 177 -0.41 21.84 4.90
C GLU A 177 0.59 22.85 4.34
N GLU A 178 1.68 23.10 5.06
CA GLU A 178 2.70 24.06 4.63
C GLU A 178 3.41 23.58 3.36
N ALA A 179 3.80 22.30 3.30
CA ALA A 179 4.38 21.72 2.09
C ALA A 179 3.44 21.82 0.88
N ALA A 180 2.13 21.60 1.10
CA ALA A 180 1.13 21.71 0.04
C ALA A 180 0.98 23.16 -0.46
N LYS A 181 0.99 24.16 0.44
CA LYS A 181 0.96 25.59 0.07
C LYS A 181 2.17 25.99 -0.74
N GLU A 182 3.37 25.63 -0.30
CA GLU A 182 4.62 25.94 -1.03
C GLU A 182 4.63 25.33 -2.43
N LEU A 183 4.12 24.11 -2.59
CA LEU A 183 3.99 23.47 -3.89
C LEU A 183 2.98 24.20 -4.79
N VAL A 184 1.81 24.56 -4.27
CA VAL A 184 0.79 25.31 -5.02
C VAL A 184 1.32 26.69 -5.41
N LYS A 185 2.04 27.38 -4.54
CA LYS A 185 2.68 28.67 -4.83
C LYS A 185 3.73 28.55 -5.94
N LYS A 186 4.48 27.44 -5.99
CA LYS A 186 5.55 27.22 -6.95
C LYS A 186 5.06 26.75 -8.32
N TYR A 187 4.02 25.91 -8.37
CA TYR A 187 3.60 25.16 -9.57
C TYR A 187 2.11 25.30 -9.93
N ASP A 188 1.32 26.08 -9.17
CA ASP A 188 -0.14 26.11 -9.18
C ASP A 188 -0.84 24.89 -8.52
N GLU A 189 -2.19 24.89 -8.49
CA GLU A 189 -2.97 23.85 -7.81
C GLU A 189 -2.90 22.47 -8.47
N THR A 190 -2.53 22.40 -9.76
CA THR A 190 -2.49 21.15 -10.53
C THR A 190 -1.40 20.20 -10.04
N VAL A 191 -0.36 20.71 -9.39
CA VAL A 191 0.70 19.89 -8.78
C VAL A 191 0.14 18.88 -7.78
N LEU A 192 -0.96 19.22 -7.08
CA LEU A 192 -1.59 18.34 -6.11
C LEU A 192 -2.20 17.09 -6.75
N ASP A 193 -2.55 17.12 -8.04
CA ASP A 193 -3.01 15.91 -8.74
C ASP A 193 -1.91 14.86 -8.86
N PHE A 194 -0.64 15.29 -8.98
CA PHE A 194 0.51 14.41 -9.17
C PHE A 194 1.15 13.94 -7.86
N VAL A 195 1.03 14.71 -6.77
CA VAL A 195 1.73 14.39 -5.52
C VAL A 195 0.82 14.03 -4.35
N ALA A 196 -0.48 14.38 -4.39
CA ALA A 196 -1.36 14.30 -3.22
C ALA A 196 -2.67 13.55 -3.46
N LYS A 197 -3.19 12.94 -2.41
CA LYS A 197 -4.53 12.32 -2.36
C LYS A 197 -5.55 13.39 -2.00
N LYS A 198 -6.19 13.97 -3.02
CA LYS A 198 -7.01 15.20 -2.91
C LYS A 198 -8.28 15.08 -2.05
N HIS A 199 -8.69 13.87 -1.67
CA HIS A 199 -9.83 13.67 -0.77
C HIS A 199 -9.57 14.08 0.69
N PHE A 200 -8.30 14.26 1.08
CA PHE A 200 -7.95 14.76 2.41
C PHE A 200 -8.41 16.21 2.60
N LYS A 201 -8.87 16.53 3.82
CA LYS A 201 -9.30 17.88 4.19
C LYS A 201 -8.24 18.96 3.96
N THR A 202 -6.98 18.58 3.98
CA THR A 202 -5.83 19.44 3.68
C THR A 202 -5.95 20.11 2.32
N THR A 203 -6.37 19.39 1.28
CA THR A 203 -6.54 19.96 -0.07
C THR A 203 -7.49 21.17 -0.04
N LYS A 204 -8.66 21.01 0.58
CA LYS A 204 -9.63 22.12 0.70
C LYS A 204 -9.03 23.32 1.45
N LYS A 205 -8.38 23.06 2.61
CA LYS A 205 -7.74 24.11 3.40
C LYS A 205 -6.68 24.90 2.64
N VAL A 206 -5.91 24.22 1.80
CA VAL A 206 -4.85 24.86 1.00
C VAL A 206 -5.44 25.69 -0.13
N LEU A 207 -6.42 25.16 -0.85
CA LEU A 207 -7.03 25.83 -2.00
C LEU A 207 -7.96 27.00 -1.59
N ASP A 208 -8.68 26.89 -0.46
CA ASP A 208 -9.53 27.98 0.07
C ASP A 208 -8.69 29.19 0.54
N LYS A 209 -7.42 29.00 0.93
CA LYS A 209 -6.51 30.06 1.35
C LYS A 209 -5.65 30.63 0.21
N ALA A 210 -5.68 29.99 -0.96
CA ALA A 210 -4.96 30.45 -2.15
C ALA A 210 -5.81 31.40 -3.04
N LYS A 211 -7.09 31.55 -2.68
CA LYS A 211 -8.00 32.55 -3.26
C LYS A 211 -7.99 33.83 -2.42
#